data_3a7c49dd5e8c0e11af284d93b30af5b5
#
_entry.id   3a7c49dd5e8c0e11af284d93b30af5b5
#
_cell.length_a   1.000
_cell.length_b   1.000
_cell.length_c   1.000
_cell.angle_alpha   90.00
_cell.angle_beta   90.00
_cell.angle_gamma   90.00
#
_symmetry.space_group_name_H-M   'P 1'
#
loop_
_entity.id
_entity.type
_entity.pdbx_description
1 polymer ?
#
loop_
_entity_poly.entity_id
_entity_poly.type
_entity_poly.pdbx_seq_one_letter_code
_entity_poly.pdbx_strand_id
1 'polypeptide(L)'
;MSGASTFPGYRLRFAEPEDSKALVPLINVAFLPEQEAIEGARINEEKLRPFLSSGTFVVLEDGQGLAGCVYAEIRGKRGYIGLLAVRPELQGRGLGRLLMARAEEFLSGAGCEAAELRTVSARSSLVPMYEHLGYQVTGTSKMPAEVPLKIPCHYIMMSKQLT
;
A
#
# COMPACT_ATOMS: atom_id res chain seq x y z
N MET A 1 16.34 5.32 -16.67
CA MET A 1 16.79 5.50 -15.31
C MET A 1 15.64 5.72 -14.36
N SER A 2 15.39 4.75 -13.59
CA SER A 2 14.19 4.74 -12.75
C SER A 2 14.29 5.58 -11.49
N GLY A 3 15.47 6.05 -11.14
CA GLY A 3 15.67 6.74 -9.88
C GLY A 3 15.31 8.22 -9.90
N ALA A 4 15.11 8.80 -11.06
CA ALA A 4 14.82 10.21 -11.14
C ALA A 4 13.36 10.47 -10.79
N SER A 5 13.13 11.17 -9.69
CA SER A 5 11.80 11.59 -9.33
C SER A 5 11.34 12.72 -10.23
N THR A 6 10.11 12.63 -10.74
CA THR A 6 9.47 13.71 -11.46
C THR A 6 8.82 14.70 -10.50
N PHE A 7 8.93 14.46 -9.20
CA PHE A 7 8.32 15.28 -8.16
C PHE A 7 9.43 16.00 -7.39
N PRO A 8 9.65 17.30 -7.68
CA PRO A 8 10.70 18.06 -6.98
C PRO A 8 10.52 18.00 -5.48
N GLY A 9 11.60 17.79 -4.76
CA GLY A 9 11.58 17.73 -3.31
C GLY A 9 11.31 16.34 -2.75
N TYR A 10 11.05 15.36 -3.60
CA TYR A 10 10.79 13.98 -3.17
C TYR A 10 11.79 13.02 -3.77
N ARG A 11 12.10 11.97 -3.01
CA ARG A 11 12.97 10.91 -3.47
C ARG A 11 12.30 9.56 -3.25
N LEU A 12 12.23 8.78 -4.32
CA LEU A 12 11.63 7.44 -4.31
C LEU A 12 12.74 6.41 -4.20
N ARG A 13 12.61 5.48 -3.26
CA ARG A 13 13.61 4.43 -3.05
C ARG A 13 12.99 3.21 -2.38
N PHE A 14 13.75 2.12 -2.31
CA PHE A 14 13.34 0.98 -1.49
C PHE A 14 13.65 1.26 -0.02
N ALA A 15 12.84 0.69 0.86
CA ALA A 15 13.05 0.84 2.29
C ALA A 15 14.26 0.03 2.75
N GLU A 16 14.92 0.53 3.77
CA GLU A 16 16.00 -0.12 4.48
C GLU A 16 15.53 -0.51 5.88
N PRO A 17 16.25 -1.40 6.59
CA PRO A 17 15.80 -1.82 7.93
C PRO A 17 15.56 -0.65 8.89
N GLU A 18 16.32 0.42 8.77
CA GLU A 18 16.18 1.61 9.62
C GLU A 18 14.85 2.32 9.42
N ASP A 19 14.18 2.10 8.28
CA ASP A 19 12.92 2.76 8.00
C ASP A 19 11.74 2.21 8.80
N SER A 20 11.93 1.05 9.45
CA SER A 20 10.81 0.39 10.15
C SER A 20 10.14 1.29 11.19
N LYS A 21 10.92 2.08 11.92
CA LYS A 21 10.37 2.96 12.95
C LYS A 21 9.52 4.07 12.37
N ALA A 22 9.86 4.56 11.17
CA ALA A 22 9.10 5.63 10.53
C ALA A 22 7.90 5.08 9.76
N LEU A 23 7.97 3.83 9.29
CA LEU A 23 6.86 3.21 8.58
C LEU A 23 5.62 3.02 9.46
N VAL A 24 5.83 2.65 10.72
CA VAL A 24 4.69 2.38 11.62
C VAL A 24 3.78 3.60 11.78
N PRO A 25 4.28 4.77 12.22
CA PRO A 25 3.38 5.92 12.37
C PRO A 25 2.83 6.42 11.03
N LEU A 26 3.60 6.33 9.96
CA LEU A 26 3.12 6.73 8.64
C LEU A 26 1.90 5.91 8.23
N ILE A 27 2.00 4.59 8.34
CA ILE A 27 0.90 3.70 7.96
C ILE A 27 -0.30 3.91 8.87
N ASN A 28 -0.08 4.00 10.19
CA ASN A 28 -1.18 4.13 11.12
C ASN A 28 -1.97 5.43 10.92
N VAL A 29 -1.29 6.54 10.65
CA VAL A 29 -1.97 7.81 10.42
C VAL A 29 -2.79 7.74 9.12
N ALA A 30 -2.23 7.17 8.07
CA ALA A 30 -2.92 7.07 6.79
C ALA A 30 -4.13 6.11 6.86
N PHE A 31 -4.09 5.14 7.77
CA PHE A 31 -5.16 4.15 7.90
C PHE A 31 -6.16 4.48 9.01
N LEU A 32 -6.05 5.67 9.64
CA LEU A 32 -7.02 6.09 10.66
C LEU A 32 -8.48 5.98 10.20
N PRO A 33 -8.84 6.29 8.93
CA PRO A 33 -10.23 6.13 8.52
C PRO A 33 -10.77 4.71 8.66
N GLU A 34 -9.92 3.69 8.69
CA GLU A 34 -10.40 2.31 8.91
C GLU A 34 -10.85 2.07 10.33
N GLN A 35 -10.48 2.93 11.27
CA GLN A 35 -10.86 2.75 12.66
C GLN A 35 -12.36 2.92 12.91
N GLU A 36 -13.10 3.43 11.96
CA GLU A 36 -14.57 3.40 12.02
C GLU A 36 -15.12 1.99 11.96
N ALA A 37 -14.40 1.08 11.31
CA ALA A 37 -14.83 -0.29 11.10
C ALA A 37 -13.98 -1.30 11.87
N ILE A 38 -12.70 -1.01 12.09
CA ILE A 38 -11.74 -1.93 12.68
C ILE A 38 -11.12 -1.26 13.90
N GLU A 39 -11.13 -1.97 15.03
CA GLU A 39 -10.58 -1.44 16.26
C GLU A 39 -9.05 -1.54 16.26
N GLY A 40 -8.40 -0.50 16.79
CA GLY A 40 -6.97 -0.50 17.01
C GLY A 40 -6.15 0.08 15.85
N ALA A 41 -4.86 0.20 16.09
CA ALA A 41 -3.92 0.69 15.09
C ALA A 41 -3.76 -0.34 13.96
N ARG A 42 -3.48 0.13 12.76
CA ARG A 42 -3.33 -0.73 11.59
C ARG A 42 -2.15 -1.68 11.73
N ILE A 43 -1.05 -1.19 12.29
CA ILE A 43 0.19 -1.96 12.36
C ILE A 43 1.01 -1.55 13.60
N ASN A 44 1.95 -2.40 13.99
CA ASN A 44 2.99 -2.09 14.96
C ASN A 44 4.28 -2.75 14.48
N GLU A 45 5.39 -2.57 15.21
CA GLU A 45 6.67 -3.12 14.78
C GLU A 45 6.66 -4.64 14.67
N GLU A 46 5.95 -5.32 15.57
CA GLU A 46 5.84 -6.77 15.53
C GLU A 46 5.10 -7.25 14.28
N LYS A 47 3.99 -6.59 13.95
CA LYS A 47 3.19 -6.94 12.77
C LYS A 47 3.88 -6.53 11.47
N LEU A 48 4.78 -5.56 11.54
CA LEU A 48 5.52 -5.12 10.36
C LEU A 48 6.57 -6.13 9.92
N ARG A 49 7.16 -6.87 10.87
CA ARG A 49 8.25 -7.81 10.57
C ARG A 49 7.94 -8.81 9.47
N PRO A 50 6.78 -9.49 9.49
CA PRO A 50 6.46 -10.44 8.41
C PRO A 50 6.45 -9.78 7.03
N PHE A 51 5.98 -8.53 6.95
CA PHE A 51 6.01 -7.81 5.67
C PHE A 51 7.44 -7.57 5.21
N LEU A 52 8.33 -7.18 6.13
CA LEU A 52 9.73 -6.94 5.78
C LEU A 52 10.45 -8.23 5.36
N SER A 53 10.01 -9.37 5.86
CA SER A 53 10.58 -10.66 5.50
C SER A 53 10.04 -11.20 4.18
N SER A 54 8.77 -10.93 3.88
CA SER A 54 8.08 -11.52 2.73
C SER A 54 8.12 -10.66 1.48
N GLY A 55 8.35 -9.37 1.64
CA GLY A 55 8.32 -8.45 0.51
C GLY A 55 9.19 -7.24 0.75
N THR A 56 8.88 -6.17 0.04
CA THR A 56 9.62 -4.92 0.16
C THR A 56 8.67 -3.74 0.23
N PHE A 57 9.15 -2.66 0.83
CA PHE A 57 8.45 -1.38 0.78
C PHE A 57 9.17 -0.46 -0.18
N VAL A 58 8.40 0.23 -1.00
CA VAL A 58 8.87 1.41 -1.71
C VAL A 58 8.49 2.60 -0.83
N VAL A 59 9.44 3.48 -0.58
CA VAL A 59 9.19 4.66 0.25
C VAL A 59 9.47 5.92 -0.54
N LEU A 60 8.74 6.95 -0.18
CA LEU A 60 8.91 8.29 -0.73
C LEU A 60 9.31 9.19 0.42
N GLU A 61 10.46 9.83 0.30
CA GLU A 61 10.94 10.73 1.34
C GLU A 61 11.03 12.16 0.83
N ASP A 62 10.86 13.10 1.75
CA ASP A 62 11.11 14.51 1.50
C ASP A 62 12.17 14.97 2.52
N GLY A 63 12.38 16.25 2.63
CA GLY A 63 13.37 16.79 3.56
C GLY A 63 13.02 16.59 5.03
N GLN A 64 11.83 16.10 5.34
CA GLN A 64 11.35 15.94 6.71
C GLN A 64 11.16 14.48 7.12
N GLY A 65 11.40 13.54 6.22
CA GLY A 65 11.25 12.12 6.50
C GLY A 65 10.38 11.41 5.46
N LEU A 66 9.73 10.33 5.86
CA LEU A 66 8.89 9.56 4.94
C LEU A 66 7.59 10.30 4.66
N ALA A 67 7.32 10.54 3.39
CA ALA A 67 6.08 11.15 2.91
C ALA A 67 5.04 10.09 2.54
N GLY A 68 5.49 8.90 2.14
CA GLY A 68 4.60 7.83 1.76
C GLY A 68 5.31 6.50 1.63
N CYS A 69 4.53 5.44 1.50
CA CYS A 69 5.06 4.09 1.28
C CYS A 69 4.03 3.22 0.57
N VAL A 70 4.51 2.11 0.02
CA VAL A 70 3.66 1.04 -0.48
C VAL A 70 4.42 -0.28 -0.34
N TYR A 71 3.70 -1.34 -0.01
CA TYR A 71 4.25 -2.69 0.12
C TYR A 71 4.03 -3.47 -1.16
N ALA A 72 5.05 -4.22 -1.59
CA ALA A 72 4.96 -5.09 -2.76
C ALA A 72 5.57 -6.45 -2.43
N GLU A 73 4.88 -7.51 -2.81
CA GLU A 73 5.30 -8.87 -2.52
C GLU A 73 5.11 -9.74 -3.76
N ILE A 74 6.16 -10.50 -4.11
CA ILE A 74 6.12 -11.41 -5.24
C ILE A 74 5.51 -12.74 -4.77
N ARG A 75 4.41 -13.14 -5.38
CA ARG A 75 3.72 -14.41 -5.09
C ARG A 75 3.62 -15.22 -6.39
N GLY A 76 4.75 -15.78 -6.82
CA GLY A 76 4.82 -16.44 -8.10
C GLY A 76 4.65 -15.46 -9.26
N LYS A 77 3.72 -15.74 -10.15
CA LYS A 77 3.44 -14.85 -11.28
C LYS A 77 2.48 -13.72 -10.95
N ARG A 78 1.97 -13.70 -9.74
CA ARG A 78 1.09 -12.63 -9.28
C ARG A 78 1.82 -11.87 -8.18
N GLY A 79 1.68 -10.55 -8.19
CA GLY A 79 2.22 -9.71 -7.14
C GLY A 79 1.11 -9.22 -6.24
N TYR A 80 1.45 -8.94 -4.99
CA TYR A 80 0.52 -8.35 -4.04
C TYR A 80 1.01 -6.95 -3.68
N ILE A 81 0.10 -5.98 -3.71
CA ILE A 81 0.37 -4.61 -3.29
C ILE A 81 -0.53 -4.29 -2.11
N GLY A 82 0.04 -3.69 -1.08
CA GLY A 82 -0.73 -3.31 0.10
C GLY A 82 -0.09 -2.17 0.85
N LEU A 83 -0.74 -1.79 1.94
CA LEU A 83 -0.23 -0.77 2.87
C LEU A 83 0.21 0.52 2.17
N LEU A 84 -0.53 0.93 1.13
CA LEU A 84 -0.30 2.22 0.49
C LEU A 84 -0.67 3.33 1.47
N ALA A 85 0.29 4.18 1.79
CA ALA A 85 0.09 5.25 2.75
C ALA A 85 0.80 6.51 2.27
N VAL A 86 0.11 7.64 2.36
CA VAL A 86 0.66 8.97 2.08
C VAL A 86 0.27 9.85 3.26
N ARG A 87 1.20 10.68 3.76
CA ARG A 87 0.87 11.59 4.83
C ARG A 87 -0.37 12.40 4.46
N PRO A 88 -1.35 12.55 5.39
CA PRO A 88 -2.62 13.20 5.05
C PRO A 88 -2.49 14.57 4.40
N GLU A 89 -1.56 15.40 4.88
CA GLU A 89 -1.38 16.74 4.35
C GLU A 89 -0.79 16.74 2.94
N LEU A 90 -0.27 15.60 2.46
CA LEU A 90 0.32 15.46 1.14
C LEU A 90 -0.57 14.69 0.17
N GLN A 91 -1.74 14.26 0.60
CA GLN A 91 -2.67 13.54 -0.27
C GLN A 91 -3.23 14.47 -1.34
N GLY A 92 -3.69 13.89 -2.45
CA GLY A 92 -4.25 14.65 -3.55
C GLY A 92 -3.22 15.29 -4.48
N ARG A 93 -1.95 14.91 -4.37
CA ARG A 93 -0.88 15.47 -5.19
C ARG A 93 -0.27 14.47 -6.17
N GLY A 94 -0.86 13.28 -6.29
CA GLY A 94 -0.36 12.25 -7.19
C GLY A 94 0.74 11.37 -6.60
N LEU A 95 1.06 11.51 -5.31
CA LEU A 95 2.13 10.72 -4.70
C LEU A 95 1.76 9.25 -4.57
N GLY A 96 0.48 8.95 -4.29
CA GLY A 96 0.01 7.57 -4.25
C GLY A 96 0.12 6.90 -5.60
N ARG A 97 -0.19 7.62 -6.67
CA ARG A 97 -0.04 7.11 -8.03
C ARG A 97 1.42 6.81 -8.34
N LEU A 98 2.33 7.67 -7.92
CA LEU A 98 3.76 7.46 -8.12
C LEU A 98 4.24 6.20 -7.40
N LEU A 99 3.81 6.03 -6.14
CA LEU A 99 4.15 4.84 -5.36
C LEU A 99 3.60 3.57 -6.01
N MET A 100 2.35 3.59 -6.45
CA MET A 100 1.74 2.43 -7.10
C MET A 100 2.48 2.07 -8.39
N ALA A 101 2.82 3.07 -9.20
CA ALA A 101 3.54 2.84 -10.45
C ALA A 101 4.91 2.18 -10.18
N ARG A 102 5.60 2.63 -9.14
CA ARG A 102 6.90 2.04 -8.80
C ARG A 102 6.77 0.60 -8.29
N ALA A 103 5.73 0.33 -7.49
CA ALA A 103 5.47 -1.02 -7.01
C ALA A 103 5.16 -1.96 -8.18
N GLU A 104 4.33 -1.52 -9.13
CA GLU A 104 4.00 -2.31 -10.32
C GLU A 104 5.24 -2.57 -11.17
N GLU A 105 6.10 -1.57 -11.30
CA GLU A 105 7.35 -1.71 -12.04
C GLU A 105 8.25 -2.78 -11.39
N PHE A 106 8.34 -2.76 -10.07
CA PHE A 106 9.09 -3.77 -9.32
C PHE A 106 8.53 -5.18 -9.58
N LEU A 107 7.21 -5.33 -9.47
CA LEU A 107 6.58 -6.64 -9.67
C LEU A 107 6.72 -7.12 -11.12
N SER A 108 6.52 -6.24 -12.07
CA SER A 108 6.67 -6.58 -13.49
C SER A 108 8.11 -6.98 -13.81
N GLY A 109 9.08 -6.27 -13.26
CA GLY A 109 10.49 -6.59 -13.43
C GLY A 109 10.89 -7.92 -12.83
N ALA A 110 10.13 -8.41 -11.85
CA ALA A 110 10.36 -9.71 -11.22
C ALA A 110 9.62 -10.84 -11.93
N GLY A 111 8.89 -10.55 -13.03
CA GLY A 111 8.18 -11.55 -13.80
C GLY A 111 6.72 -11.72 -13.43
N CYS A 112 6.18 -10.89 -12.55
CA CYS A 112 4.75 -10.96 -12.24
C CYS A 112 3.92 -10.51 -13.43
N GLU A 113 2.85 -11.23 -13.70
CA GLU A 113 1.95 -10.94 -14.82
C GLU A 113 0.75 -10.10 -14.39
N ALA A 114 0.48 -10.05 -13.10
CA ALA A 114 -0.63 -9.29 -12.53
C ALA A 114 -0.27 -8.80 -11.14
N ALA A 115 -0.88 -7.68 -10.76
CA ALA A 115 -0.83 -7.17 -9.40
C ALA A 115 -2.22 -7.28 -8.77
N GLU A 116 -2.25 -7.67 -7.52
CA GLU A 116 -3.47 -7.82 -6.73
C GLU A 116 -3.42 -6.93 -5.52
N LEU A 117 -4.56 -6.42 -5.12
CA LEU A 117 -4.69 -5.67 -3.87
C LEU A 117 -6.07 -5.93 -3.29
N ARG A 118 -6.26 -5.48 -2.07
CA ARG A 118 -7.56 -5.54 -1.42
C ARG A 118 -7.77 -4.28 -0.60
N THR A 119 -9.03 -3.90 -0.45
CA THR A 119 -9.42 -2.79 0.41
C THR A 119 -10.61 -3.23 1.25
N VAL A 120 -10.78 -2.62 2.42
CA VAL A 120 -11.93 -2.95 3.26
C VAL A 120 -13.19 -2.26 2.72
N SER A 121 -14.32 -2.95 2.82
CA SER A 121 -15.58 -2.41 2.29
C SER A 121 -15.99 -1.10 2.92
N ALA A 122 -15.58 -0.86 4.17
CA ALA A 122 -15.83 0.41 4.85
C ALA A 122 -15.14 1.60 4.16
N ARG A 123 -14.14 1.32 3.32
CA ARG A 123 -13.44 2.35 2.54
C ARG A 123 -13.69 2.16 1.05
N SER A 124 -14.91 1.84 0.68
CA SER A 124 -15.27 1.57 -0.71
C SER A 124 -14.98 2.76 -1.64
N SER A 125 -14.84 3.97 -1.10
CA SER A 125 -14.43 5.14 -1.90
C SER A 125 -13.04 4.99 -2.52
N LEU A 126 -12.22 4.07 -2.02
CA LEU A 126 -10.92 3.78 -2.63
C LEU A 126 -11.04 2.98 -3.93
N VAL A 127 -12.16 2.29 -4.14
CA VAL A 127 -12.35 1.48 -5.34
C VAL A 127 -12.23 2.32 -6.62
N PRO A 128 -12.94 3.45 -6.76
CA PRO A 128 -12.78 4.29 -7.96
C PRO A 128 -11.34 4.77 -8.15
N MET A 129 -10.63 5.06 -7.06
CA MET A 129 -9.24 5.48 -7.15
C MET A 129 -8.39 4.40 -7.79
N TYR A 130 -8.53 3.15 -7.34
CA TYR A 130 -7.78 2.04 -7.92
C TYR A 130 -8.24 1.72 -9.33
N GLU A 131 -9.52 1.88 -9.63
CA GLU A 131 -10.01 1.69 -10.99
C GLU A 131 -9.36 2.67 -11.97
N HIS A 132 -9.15 3.91 -11.55
CA HIS A 132 -8.42 4.88 -12.36
C HIS A 132 -6.98 4.46 -12.62
N LEU A 133 -6.40 3.63 -11.77
CA LEU A 133 -5.06 3.11 -11.95
C LEU A 133 -5.03 1.81 -12.76
N GLY A 134 -6.18 1.35 -13.22
CA GLY A 134 -6.28 0.17 -14.08
C GLY A 134 -6.69 -1.11 -13.37
N TYR A 135 -7.05 -1.03 -12.10
CA TYR A 135 -7.50 -2.20 -11.35
C TYR A 135 -8.98 -2.46 -11.56
N GLN A 136 -9.38 -3.72 -11.49
CA GLN A 136 -10.77 -4.14 -11.58
C GLN A 136 -11.12 -4.99 -10.39
N VAL A 137 -12.36 -4.86 -9.90
CA VAL A 137 -12.86 -5.69 -8.82
C VAL A 137 -12.98 -7.13 -9.33
N THR A 138 -12.39 -8.07 -8.60
CA THR A 138 -12.44 -9.48 -8.94
C THR A 138 -13.31 -10.30 -7.99
N GLY A 139 -13.67 -9.74 -6.85
CA GLY A 139 -14.50 -10.44 -5.89
C GLY A 139 -14.42 -9.85 -4.50
N THR A 140 -14.91 -10.59 -3.55
CA THR A 140 -14.89 -10.20 -2.15
C THR A 140 -14.35 -11.36 -1.31
N SER A 141 -13.91 -11.05 -0.10
CA SER A 141 -13.39 -12.05 0.83
C SER A 141 -13.75 -11.64 2.24
N LYS A 142 -14.00 -12.63 3.09
CA LYS A 142 -14.27 -12.37 4.50
C LYS A 142 -12.99 -11.90 5.19
N MET A 143 -13.15 -11.02 6.15
CA MET A 143 -12.05 -10.65 7.01
C MET A 143 -11.76 -11.78 8.00
N PRO A 144 -10.49 -11.96 8.39
CA PRO A 144 -10.14 -12.98 9.38
C PRO A 144 -10.93 -12.79 10.67
N ALA A 145 -11.29 -13.90 11.32
CA ALA A 145 -12.12 -13.88 12.54
C ALA A 145 -11.43 -13.12 13.68
N GLU A 146 -10.10 -13.09 13.70
CA GLU A 146 -9.35 -12.43 14.76
C GLU A 146 -9.31 -10.90 14.60
N VAL A 147 -9.75 -10.36 13.47
CA VAL A 147 -9.78 -8.92 13.28
C VAL A 147 -10.95 -8.33 14.05
N PRO A 148 -10.70 -7.36 14.96
CA PRO A 148 -11.76 -6.82 15.81
C PRO A 148 -12.60 -5.80 15.04
N LEU A 149 -13.73 -6.25 14.49
CA LEU A 149 -14.62 -5.40 13.72
C LEU A 149 -15.58 -4.63 14.63
N LYS A 150 -15.73 -3.33 14.37
CA LYS A 150 -16.75 -2.50 15.02
C LYS A 150 -18.06 -2.55 14.27
N ILE A 151 -18.00 -2.73 12.96
CA ILE A 151 -19.16 -2.87 12.08
C ILE A 151 -18.87 -4.01 11.10
N PRO A 152 -19.92 -4.65 10.55
CA PRO A 152 -19.70 -5.68 9.54
C PRO A 152 -18.95 -5.10 8.34
N CYS A 153 -17.85 -5.76 7.95
CA CYS A 153 -17.15 -5.39 6.73
C CYS A 153 -16.40 -6.60 6.17
N HIS A 154 -15.96 -6.46 4.93
CA HIS A 154 -15.28 -7.51 4.21
C HIS A 154 -14.22 -6.87 3.31
N TYR A 155 -13.38 -7.70 2.69
CA TYR A 155 -12.42 -7.22 1.70
C TYR A 155 -13.06 -7.15 0.32
N ILE A 156 -12.69 -6.13 -0.44
CA ILE A 156 -12.95 -6.03 -1.87
C ILE A 156 -11.63 -6.32 -2.55
N MET A 157 -11.61 -7.34 -3.40
CA MET A 157 -10.40 -7.78 -4.09
C MET A 157 -10.32 -7.14 -5.46
N MET A 158 -9.15 -6.67 -5.83
CA MET A 158 -8.93 -6.03 -7.13
C MET A 158 -7.65 -6.54 -7.76
N SER A 159 -7.58 -6.53 -9.09
CA SER A 159 -6.37 -6.91 -9.80
C SER A 159 -6.18 -6.10 -11.07
N LYS A 160 -4.94 -6.09 -11.55
CA LYS A 160 -4.52 -5.39 -12.76
C LYS A 160 -3.50 -6.23 -13.48
N GLN A 161 -3.66 -6.39 -14.80
CA GLN A 161 -2.64 -7.03 -15.63
C GLN A 161 -1.43 -6.11 -15.75
N LEU A 162 -0.25 -6.70 -15.62
CA LEU A 162 1.02 -5.99 -15.79
C LEU A 162 1.60 -6.35 -17.15
N THR A 163 2.19 -5.36 -17.78
CA THR A 163 2.78 -5.56 -19.12
C THR A 163 4.29 -5.59 -19.08
#